data_c67a461386c403bc125eaec9371e5157
#
_entry.id   c67a461386c403bc125eaec9371e5157
#
_cell.length_a   1.000
_cell.length_b   1.000
_cell.length_c   1.000
_cell.angle_alpha   90.00
_cell.angle_beta   90.00
_cell.angle_gamma   90.00
#
_symmetry.space_group_name_H-M   'P 1'
#
loop_
_entity.id
_entity.type
_entity.pdbx_description
1 polymer ?
#
loop_
_entity_poly.entity_id
_entity_poly.type
_entity_poly.pdbx_seq_one_letter_code
_entity_poly.pdbx_strand_id
1 'polypeptide(L)'
;DVTVRGSVTVEYPLYSPRPGWTEQNPEDMWQASVEAVRQVLEKCAVKGSDVMGVGLSGQMHSSVFLDEAYQVIRPAILWNDTRTSGKCQAIRAALDPEMLFSEVCNPVLEGFTLPKVVWLRDNEPENYEKLRWLVLPKDYVRFRLTGELAMEVSDAAGMLMMNIRGRKWSLPVLQGLQISPEILPPIIQSAEVAGTITAEVAELTGLAEGTPVVGGGADNACGAVGSGVVKQGRGMISLGTSGVVLAHLVEPRLV
;
A
#
# COMPACT_ATOMS: atom_id res chain seq x y z
N ASP A 1 21.43 9.83 15.00
CA ASP A 1 20.95 11.09 14.40
C ASP A 1 20.70 10.86 12.93
N VAL A 2 19.53 11.31 12.45
CA VAL A 2 19.17 11.26 11.02
C VAL A 2 19.29 12.67 10.46
N THR A 3 20.15 12.82 9.46
CA THR A 3 20.35 14.11 8.77
C THR A 3 19.78 14.03 7.38
N VAL A 4 18.81 14.89 7.06
CA VAL A 4 18.27 15.01 5.69
C VAL A 4 19.31 15.71 4.82
N ARG A 5 19.83 15.01 3.80
CA ARG A 5 20.80 15.53 2.84
C ARG A 5 20.12 16.34 1.73
N GLY A 6 18.94 15.95 1.34
CA GLY A 6 18.11 16.64 0.35
C GLY A 6 16.78 15.94 0.12
N SER A 7 15.90 16.62 -0.58
CA SER A 7 14.61 16.09 -1.02
C SER A 7 14.23 16.68 -2.38
N VAL A 8 13.47 15.93 -3.15
CA VAL A 8 12.82 16.37 -4.39
C VAL A 8 11.36 15.93 -4.38
N THR A 9 10.56 16.58 -5.20
CA THR A 9 9.14 16.23 -5.42
C THR A 9 8.90 16.16 -6.90
N VAL A 10 8.32 15.06 -7.35
CA VAL A 10 7.85 14.88 -8.73
C VAL A 10 6.36 14.59 -8.66
N GLU A 11 5.58 15.47 -9.26
CA GLU A 11 4.12 15.35 -9.29
C GLU A 11 3.68 14.39 -10.40
N TYR A 12 2.53 13.74 -10.20
CA TYR A 12 1.87 12.91 -11.19
C TYR A 12 0.34 13.09 -11.13
N PRO A 13 -0.38 12.80 -12.22
CA PRO A 13 -1.79 13.14 -12.35
C PRO A 13 -2.70 12.45 -11.34
N LEU A 14 -3.75 13.15 -10.95
CA LEU A 14 -4.93 12.61 -10.27
C LEU A 14 -6.13 12.69 -11.22
N TYR A 15 -6.83 11.58 -11.40
CA TYR A 15 -7.99 11.50 -12.27
C TYR A 15 -9.27 11.38 -11.47
N SER A 16 -10.31 12.12 -11.88
CA SER A 16 -11.65 12.06 -11.29
C SER A 16 -12.68 11.82 -12.40
N PRO A 17 -12.79 10.58 -12.91
CA PRO A 17 -13.63 10.29 -14.10
C PRO A 17 -15.11 10.48 -13.84
N ARG A 18 -15.56 10.44 -12.59
CA ARG A 18 -16.95 10.68 -12.15
C ARG A 18 -16.94 11.34 -10.76
N PRO A 19 -18.01 12.05 -10.35
CA PRO A 19 -18.13 12.53 -8.99
C PRO A 19 -17.91 11.42 -7.95
N GLY A 20 -17.04 11.66 -6.97
CA GLY A 20 -16.70 10.70 -5.92
C GLY A 20 -15.72 9.61 -6.33
N TRP A 21 -15.30 9.57 -7.59
CA TRP A 21 -14.27 8.65 -8.07
C TRP A 21 -12.92 9.33 -8.12
N THR A 22 -11.90 8.64 -7.58
CA THR A 22 -10.51 9.11 -7.63
C THR A 22 -9.59 7.97 -8.04
N GLU A 23 -8.79 8.23 -9.06
CA GLU A 23 -7.93 7.23 -9.69
C GLU A 23 -6.55 7.81 -9.98
N GLN A 24 -5.55 6.94 -9.98
CA GLN A 24 -4.20 7.25 -10.46
C GLN A 24 -3.68 6.09 -11.31
N ASN A 25 -2.89 6.39 -12.34
CA ASN A 25 -2.21 5.36 -13.11
C ASN A 25 -0.97 4.88 -12.33
N PRO A 26 -0.85 3.59 -11.98
CA PRO A 26 0.34 3.07 -11.32
C PRO A 26 1.64 3.29 -12.10
N GLU A 27 1.58 3.34 -13.44
CA GLU A 27 2.75 3.65 -14.26
C GLU A 27 3.24 5.10 -14.06
N ASP A 28 2.33 6.07 -13.87
CA ASP A 28 2.72 7.45 -13.55
C ASP A 28 3.44 7.52 -12.19
N MET A 29 2.99 6.72 -11.20
CA MET A 29 3.65 6.61 -9.90
C MET A 29 5.06 6.04 -10.05
N TRP A 30 5.24 5.04 -10.89
CA TRP A 30 6.53 4.43 -11.18
C TRP A 30 7.48 5.44 -11.84
N GLN A 31 7.04 6.09 -12.91
CA GLN A 31 7.85 7.07 -13.62
C GLN A 31 8.27 8.25 -12.75
N ALA A 32 7.34 8.76 -11.93
CA ALA A 32 7.64 9.80 -10.97
C ALA A 32 8.67 9.34 -9.90
N SER A 33 8.60 8.08 -9.48
CA SER A 33 9.57 7.50 -8.55
C SER A 33 10.97 7.40 -9.15
N VAL A 34 11.09 6.93 -10.39
CA VAL A 34 12.36 6.88 -11.11
C VAL A 34 12.98 8.27 -11.25
N GLU A 35 12.17 9.25 -11.67
CA GLU A 35 12.64 10.62 -11.85
C GLU A 35 13.04 11.26 -10.51
N ALA A 36 12.28 11.03 -9.43
CA ALA A 36 12.62 11.54 -8.10
C ALA A 36 13.95 10.98 -7.59
N VAL A 37 14.22 9.69 -7.82
CA VAL A 37 15.50 9.06 -7.44
C VAL A 37 16.66 9.70 -8.22
N ARG A 38 16.53 9.86 -9.52
CA ARG A 38 17.57 10.52 -10.35
C ARG A 38 17.87 11.93 -9.87
N GLN A 39 16.83 12.74 -9.71
CA GLN A 39 16.97 14.12 -9.27
C GLN A 39 17.58 14.26 -7.88
N VAL A 40 17.21 13.39 -6.92
CA VAL A 40 17.77 13.49 -5.56
C VAL A 40 19.23 13.07 -5.50
N LEU A 41 19.65 12.06 -6.28
CA LEU A 41 21.05 11.66 -6.39
C LEU A 41 21.88 12.81 -6.98
N GLU A 42 21.43 13.42 -8.06
CA GLU A 42 22.09 14.56 -8.70
C GLU A 42 22.16 15.77 -7.74
N LYS A 43 21.02 16.18 -7.18
CA LYS A 43 20.93 17.32 -6.26
C LYS A 43 21.84 17.20 -5.04
N CYS A 44 21.98 16.00 -4.51
CA CYS A 44 22.80 15.72 -3.33
C CYS A 44 24.25 15.38 -3.67
N ALA A 45 24.60 15.29 -4.96
CA ALA A 45 25.89 14.82 -5.45
C ALA A 45 26.31 13.47 -4.80
N VAL A 46 25.32 12.53 -4.69
CA VAL A 46 25.51 11.18 -4.14
C VAL A 46 25.59 10.19 -5.27
N LYS A 47 26.59 9.32 -5.26
CA LYS A 47 26.66 8.20 -6.20
C LYS A 47 25.68 7.10 -5.79
N GLY A 48 25.06 6.43 -6.75
CA GLY A 48 24.16 5.30 -6.44
C GLY A 48 24.84 4.20 -5.64
N SER A 49 26.16 4.01 -5.84
CA SER A 49 26.96 3.06 -5.05
C SER A 49 27.11 3.42 -3.56
N ASP A 50 26.83 4.66 -3.18
CA ASP A 50 26.90 5.13 -1.79
C ASP A 50 25.56 4.98 -1.07
N VAL A 51 24.50 4.57 -1.79
CA VAL A 51 23.17 4.30 -1.24
C VAL A 51 23.14 2.90 -0.65
N MET A 52 23.00 2.81 0.67
CA MET A 52 23.05 1.55 1.42
C MET A 52 21.72 0.80 1.43
N GLY A 53 20.63 1.44 1.07
CA GLY A 53 19.29 0.83 1.00
C GLY A 53 18.21 1.81 0.64
N VAL A 54 17.07 1.26 0.19
CA VAL A 54 15.87 2.00 -0.19
C VAL A 54 14.71 1.59 0.70
N GLY A 55 14.06 2.57 1.31
CA GLY A 55 12.82 2.40 2.06
C GLY A 55 11.69 3.18 1.39
N LEU A 56 10.49 2.62 1.40
CA LEU A 56 9.31 3.19 0.77
C LEU A 56 8.25 3.52 1.82
N SER A 57 7.58 4.64 1.61
CA SER A 57 6.34 4.99 2.31
C SER A 57 5.30 5.37 1.27
N GLY A 58 4.06 4.98 1.45
CA GLY A 58 3.03 5.27 0.45
C GLY A 58 1.62 5.32 1.01
N GLN A 59 0.70 5.82 0.17
CA GLN A 59 -0.70 5.93 0.49
C GLN A 59 -1.32 4.57 0.82
N MET A 60 -2.05 4.49 1.92
CA MET A 60 -2.76 3.30 2.35
C MET A 60 -3.99 3.00 1.47
N HIS A 61 -4.52 1.78 1.55
CA HIS A 61 -5.86 1.38 1.09
C HIS A 61 -6.13 1.42 -0.41
N SER A 62 -5.35 2.16 -1.19
CA SER A 62 -5.50 2.26 -2.65
C SER A 62 -5.18 0.92 -3.31
N SER A 63 -5.95 0.56 -4.35
CA SER A 63 -5.88 -0.79 -4.92
C SER A 63 -5.26 -0.75 -6.31
N VAL A 64 -4.16 -1.46 -6.50
CA VAL A 64 -3.54 -1.75 -7.79
C VAL A 64 -3.82 -3.20 -8.15
N PHE A 65 -4.42 -3.43 -9.31
CA PHE A 65 -4.83 -4.73 -9.81
C PHE A 65 -3.92 -5.14 -10.96
N LEU A 66 -3.25 -6.30 -10.84
CA LEU A 66 -2.33 -6.81 -11.86
C LEU A 66 -2.81 -8.16 -12.40
N ASP A 67 -2.55 -8.39 -13.67
CA ASP A 67 -2.78 -9.66 -14.34
C ASP A 67 -1.63 -10.67 -14.15
N GLU A 68 -1.72 -11.81 -14.84
CA GLU A 68 -0.73 -12.88 -14.79
C GLU A 68 0.66 -12.44 -15.31
N ALA A 69 0.69 -11.48 -16.25
CA ALA A 69 1.91 -10.89 -16.79
C ALA A 69 2.37 -9.65 -16.00
N TYR A 70 1.81 -9.44 -14.79
CA TYR A 70 2.08 -8.27 -13.93
C TYR A 70 1.72 -6.93 -14.56
N GLN A 71 0.86 -6.92 -15.59
CA GLN A 71 0.39 -5.70 -16.19
C GLN A 71 -0.76 -5.10 -15.38
N VAL A 72 -0.81 -3.78 -15.32
CA VAL A 72 -1.88 -3.04 -14.65
C VAL A 72 -3.18 -3.22 -15.43
N ILE A 73 -4.19 -3.81 -14.81
CA ILE A 73 -5.50 -4.08 -15.43
C ILE A 73 -6.31 -2.80 -15.63
N ARG A 74 -6.20 -1.87 -14.70
CA ARG A 74 -6.91 -0.59 -14.72
C ARG A 74 -6.23 0.43 -13.80
N PRO A 75 -6.55 1.75 -13.89
CA PRO A 75 -6.07 2.74 -12.93
C PRO A 75 -6.40 2.34 -11.48
N ALA A 76 -5.48 2.62 -10.56
CA ALA A 76 -5.66 2.35 -9.14
C ALA A 76 -6.87 3.12 -8.58
N ILE A 77 -7.70 2.45 -7.78
CA ILE A 77 -8.80 3.08 -7.04
C ILE A 77 -8.24 3.59 -5.72
N LEU A 78 -8.33 4.90 -5.48
CA LEU A 78 -7.63 5.53 -4.36
C LEU A 78 -8.38 5.42 -3.03
N TRP A 79 -7.68 5.73 -1.94
CA TRP A 79 -8.18 5.70 -0.57
C TRP A 79 -9.36 6.64 -0.30
N ASN A 80 -9.44 7.76 -1.01
CA ASN A 80 -10.50 8.77 -0.91
C ASN A 80 -11.64 8.58 -1.93
N ASP A 81 -11.66 7.44 -2.64
CA ASP A 81 -12.73 7.08 -3.58
C ASP A 81 -13.96 6.57 -2.83
N THR A 82 -15.14 7.05 -3.20
CA THR A 82 -16.40 6.73 -2.52
C THR A 82 -17.32 5.80 -3.31
N ARG A 83 -16.87 5.26 -4.48
CA ARG A 83 -17.68 4.37 -5.32
C ARG A 83 -18.16 3.10 -4.64
N THR A 84 -17.52 2.73 -3.54
CA THR A 84 -17.71 1.44 -2.85
C THR A 84 -18.72 1.46 -1.71
N SER A 85 -19.44 2.57 -1.48
CA SER A 85 -20.40 2.71 -0.35
C SER A 85 -21.41 1.56 -0.25
N GLY A 86 -22.02 1.16 -1.39
CA GLY A 86 -22.94 0.02 -1.43
C GLY A 86 -22.26 -1.33 -1.16
N LYS A 87 -20.96 -1.45 -1.49
CA LYS A 87 -20.19 -2.68 -1.22
C LYS A 87 -19.85 -2.84 0.25
N CYS A 88 -19.64 -1.73 0.97
CA CYS A 88 -19.47 -1.76 2.42
C CYS A 88 -20.69 -2.37 3.13
N GLN A 89 -21.90 -2.03 2.69
CA GLN A 89 -23.13 -2.60 3.22
C GLN A 89 -23.24 -4.11 2.90
N ALA A 90 -22.94 -4.48 1.65
CA ALA A 90 -22.97 -5.88 1.21
C ALA A 90 -21.97 -6.75 1.99
N ILE A 91 -20.75 -6.26 2.23
CA ILE A 91 -19.73 -6.96 3.03
C ILE A 91 -20.23 -7.16 4.47
N ARG A 92 -20.77 -6.12 5.11
CA ARG A 92 -21.32 -6.22 6.48
C ARG A 92 -22.53 -7.17 6.56
N ALA A 93 -23.30 -7.31 5.51
CA ALA A 93 -24.44 -8.23 5.47
C ALA A 93 -24.01 -9.69 5.19
N ALA A 94 -22.90 -9.90 4.51
CA ALA A 94 -22.40 -11.22 4.12
C ALA A 94 -21.56 -11.90 5.20
N LEU A 95 -20.94 -11.12 6.09
CA LEU A 95 -20.03 -11.64 7.13
C LEU A 95 -20.60 -11.47 8.52
N ASP A 96 -20.32 -12.44 9.38
CA ASP A 96 -20.60 -12.29 10.81
C ASP A 96 -19.80 -11.10 11.39
N PRO A 97 -20.46 -10.13 12.06
CA PRO A 97 -19.80 -8.93 12.53
C PRO A 97 -18.70 -9.19 13.58
N GLU A 98 -18.89 -10.16 14.48
CA GLU A 98 -17.92 -10.48 15.53
C GLU A 98 -16.69 -11.14 14.91
N MET A 99 -16.89 -12.08 13.99
CA MET A 99 -15.81 -12.70 13.25
C MET A 99 -15.01 -11.63 12.47
N LEU A 100 -15.69 -10.82 11.66
CA LEU A 100 -15.05 -9.78 10.86
C LEU A 100 -14.22 -8.85 11.74
N PHE A 101 -14.80 -8.36 12.83
CA PHE A 101 -14.14 -7.43 13.73
C PHE A 101 -12.94 -8.08 14.46
N SER A 102 -13.06 -9.34 14.89
CA SER A 102 -11.96 -10.07 15.53
C SER A 102 -10.78 -10.33 14.59
N GLU A 103 -11.05 -10.49 13.30
CA GLU A 103 -10.03 -10.71 12.28
C GLU A 103 -9.32 -9.41 11.90
N VAL A 104 -10.07 -8.39 11.46
CA VAL A 104 -9.48 -7.20 10.83
C VAL A 104 -9.33 -5.99 11.76
N CYS A 105 -9.94 -6.01 12.94
CA CYS A 105 -9.89 -4.94 13.95
C CYS A 105 -10.19 -3.53 13.42
N ASN A 106 -10.98 -3.42 12.37
CA ASN A 106 -11.32 -2.16 11.69
C ASN A 106 -12.78 -2.20 11.20
N PRO A 107 -13.47 -1.06 11.15
CA PRO A 107 -14.77 -0.95 10.49
C PRO A 107 -14.64 -1.08 8.97
N VAL A 108 -15.69 -1.57 8.31
CA VAL A 108 -15.75 -1.59 6.84
C VAL A 108 -16.18 -0.22 6.33
N LEU A 109 -15.26 0.51 5.72
CA LEU A 109 -15.48 1.84 5.15
C LEU A 109 -15.00 1.88 3.68
N GLU A 110 -15.50 2.86 2.91
CA GLU A 110 -15.23 3.00 1.47
C GLU A 110 -13.74 3.14 1.14
N GLY A 111 -13.00 3.83 2.01
CA GLY A 111 -11.56 4.07 1.82
C GLY A 111 -10.72 2.81 1.77
N PHE A 112 -11.13 1.73 2.43
CA PHE A 112 -10.36 0.50 2.53
C PHE A 112 -10.31 -0.33 1.24
N THR A 113 -9.36 -1.27 1.16
CA THR A 113 -9.07 -2.06 -0.05
C THR A 113 -10.16 -3.09 -0.36
N LEU A 114 -10.63 -3.85 0.65
CA LEU A 114 -11.58 -4.93 0.45
C LEU A 114 -12.86 -4.51 -0.31
N PRO A 115 -13.53 -3.38 0.02
CA PRO A 115 -14.69 -2.92 -0.74
C PRO A 115 -14.39 -2.65 -2.23
N LYS A 116 -13.15 -2.28 -2.58
CA LYS A 116 -12.73 -2.05 -3.97
C LYS A 116 -12.57 -3.35 -4.74
N VAL A 117 -12.11 -4.41 -4.09
CA VAL A 117 -12.05 -5.76 -4.69
C VAL A 117 -13.46 -6.28 -4.98
N VAL A 118 -14.38 -6.14 -4.02
CA VAL A 118 -15.79 -6.52 -4.21
C VAL A 118 -16.44 -5.66 -5.31
N TRP A 119 -16.10 -4.38 -5.34
CA TRP A 119 -16.60 -3.49 -6.40
C TRP A 119 -16.08 -3.91 -7.78
N LEU A 120 -14.81 -4.22 -7.91
CA LEU A 120 -14.21 -4.68 -9.18
C LEU A 120 -14.93 -5.94 -9.67
N ARG A 121 -15.11 -6.94 -8.80
CA ARG A 121 -15.82 -8.17 -9.13
C ARG A 121 -17.22 -7.93 -9.69
N ASP A 122 -17.97 -7.06 -9.01
CA ASP A 122 -19.40 -6.89 -9.31
C ASP A 122 -19.66 -5.88 -10.44
N ASN A 123 -18.73 -4.97 -10.75
CA ASN A 123 -18.93 -3.89 -11.73
C ASN A 123 -18.00 -3.99 -12.95
N GLU A 124 -16.87 -4.67 -12.83
CA GLU A 124 -15.92 -4.91 -13.91
C GLU A 124 -15.50 -6.39 -13.92
N PRO A 125 -16.45 -7.34 -14.13
CA PRO A 125 -16.16 -8.78 -14.01
C PRO A 125 -15.05 -9.25 -14.95
N GLU A 126 -14.96 -8.71 -16.17
CA GLU A 126 -13.88 -9.04 -17.11
C GLU A 126 -12.50 -8.63 -16.61
N ASN A 127 -12.41 -7.53 -15.84
CA ASN A 127 -11.17 -7.11 -15.18
C ASN A 127 -10.88 -7.99 -13.95
N TYR A 128 -11.91 -8.38 -13.21
CA TYR A 128 -11.77 -9.27 -12.08
C TYR A 128 -11.29 -10.68 -12.48
N GLU A 129 -11.75 -11.21 -13.61
CA GLU A 129 -11.30 -12.49 -14.16
C GLU A 129 -9.80 -12.49 -14.52
N LYS A 130 -9.25 -11.34 -14.92
CA LYS A 130 -7.83 -11.17 -15.21
C LYS A 130 -6.98 -10.99 -13.95
N LEU A 131 -7.60 -10.66 -12.81
CA LEU A 131 -6.89 -10.36 -11.58
C LEU A 131 -6.10 -11.57 -11.08
N ARG A 132 -4.78 -11.40 -10.94
CA ARG A 132 -3.86 -12.38 -10.36
C ARG A 132 -3.16 -11.85 -9.13
N TRP A 133 -2.89 -10.52 -9.10
CA TRP A 133 -2.21 -9.92 -7.97
C TRP A 133 -2.88 -8.61 -7.57
N LEU A 134 -3.15 -8.48 -6.27
CA LEU A 134 -3.63 -7.25 -5.64
C LEU A 134 -2.51 -6.69 -4.78
N VAL A 135 -2.08 -5.46 -5.08
CA VAL A 135 -1.07 -4.75 -4.29
C VAL A 135 -1.51 -3.31 -4.01
N LEU A 136 -0.83 -2.64 -3.08
CA LEU A 136 -1.00 -1.22 -2.85
C LEU A 136 0.05 -0.42 -3.64
N PRO A 137 -0.12 0.89 -3.85
CA PRO A 137 0.79 1.72 -4.64
C PRO A 137 2.26 1.60 -4.25
N LYS A 138 2.57 1.63 -2.95
CA LYS A 138 3.93 1.46 -2.44
C LYS A 138 4.51 0.08 -2.82
N ASP A 139 3.71 -0.97 -2.66
CA ASP A 139 4.14 -2.33 -2.95
C ASP A 139 4.29 -2.57 -4.46
N TYR A 140 3.48 -1.87 -5.29
CA TYR A 140 3.67 -1.83 -6.73
C TYR A 140 5.00 -1.18 -7.11
N VAL A 141 5.33 -0.01 -6.55
CA VAL A 141 6.62 0.65 -6.80
C VAL A 141 7.78 -0.22 -6.33
N ARG A 142 7.66 -0.87 -5.15
CA ARG A 142 8.68 -1.80 -4.68
C ARG A 142 8.86 -2.99 -5.63
N PHE A 143 7.77 -3.59 -6.11
CA PHE A 143 7.82 -4.64 -7.12
C PHE A 143 8.55 -4.17 -8.39
N ARG A 144 8.24 -2.98 -8.88
CA ARG A 144 8.94 -2.42 -10.06
C ARG A 144 10.43 -2.19 -9.82
N LEU A 145 10.85 -1.91 -8.59
CA LEU A 145 12.26 -1.76 -8.20
C LEU A 145 13.01 -3.09 -8.13
N THR A 146 12.33 -4.17 -7.72
CA THR A 146 12.99 -5.41 -7.30
C THR A 146 12.61 -6.65 -8.12
N GLY A 147 11.47 -6.63 -8.80
CA GLY A 147 10.88 -7.82 -9.42
C GLY A 147 10.15 -8.74 -8.43
N GLU A 148 10.17 -8.45 -7.11
CA GLU A 148 9.62 -9.32 -6.07
C GLU A 148 8.27 -8.81 -5.56
N LEU A 149 7.23 -9.64 -5.67
CA LEU A 149 5.89 -9.33 -5.14
C LEU A 149 5.80 -9.70 -3.66
N ALA A 150 5.41 -8.73 -2.85
CA ALA A 150 5.09 -8.92 -1.45
C ALA A 150 4.10 -7.82 -1.01
N MET A 151 3.45 -8.00 0.15
CA MET A 151 2.64 -7.00 0.82
C MET A 151 3.27 -6.68 2.16
N GLU A 152 3.50 -5.42 2.45
CA GLU A 152 4.07 -5.02 3.73
C GLU A 152 2.97 -4.99 4.82
N VAL A 153 3.31 -5.43 6.04
CA VAL A 153 2.36 -5.73 7.12
C VAL A 153 1.48 -4.55 7.54
N SER A 154 1.99 -3.30 7.56
CA SER A 154 1.17 -2.15 7.96
C SER A 154 0.16 -1.74 6.88
N ASP A 155 0.51 -1.91 5.61
CA ASP A 155 -0.41 -1.76 4.49
C ASP A 155 -1.42 -2.93 4.44
N ALA A 156 -0.98 -4.17 4.63
CA ALA A 156 -1.87 -5.34 4.71
C ALA A 156 -2.93 -5.17 5.80
N ALA A 157 -2.57 -4.55 6.94
CA ALA A 157 -3.50 -4.24 8.03
C ALA A 157 -4.65 -3.31 7.59
N GLY A 158 -4.36 -2.38 6.68
CA GLY A 158 -5.33 -1.44 6.11
C GLY A 158 -6.18 -2.01 4.98
N MET A 159 -6.00 -3.28 4.59
CA MET A 159 -6.75 -3.87 3.48
C MET A 159 -8.10 -4.46 3.87
N LEU A 160 -8.38 -4.70 5.16
CA LEU A 160 -9.52 -5.47 5.71
C LEU A 160 -9.51 -6.96 5.28
N MET A 161 -8.37 -7.49 4.95
CA MET A 161 -8.19 -8.89 4.54
C MET A 161 -7.12 -9.62 5.36
N MET A 162 -6.46 -8.93 6.30
CA MET A 162 -5.44 -9.50 7.17
C MET A 162 -6.01 -9.75 8.58
N ASN A 163 -5.75 -10.94 9.14
CA ASN A 163 -5.89 -11.17 10.57
C ASN A 163 -4.81 -10.37 11.31
N ILE A 164 -5.22 -9.33 12.02
CA ILE A 164 -4.31 -8.36 12.65
C ILE A 164 -3.41 -9.01 13.70
N ARG A 165 -3.97 -9.94 14.51
CA ARG A 165 -3.22 -10.62 15.58
C ARG A 165 -2.21 -11.62 15.01
N GLY A 166 -2.63 -12.35 13.99
CA GLY A 166 -1.81 -13.38 13.35
C GLY A 166 -0.86 -12.86 12.27
N ARG A 167 -1.04 -11.62 11.81
CA ARG A 167 -0.29 -10.99 10.70
C ARG A 167 -0.24 -11.88 9.45
N LYS A 168 -1.39 -12.46 9.10
CA LYS A 168 -1.57 -13.34 7.95
C LYS A 168 -2.91 -13.06 7.28
N TRP A 169 -3.06 -13.44 6.03
CA TRP A 169 -4.34 -13.27 5.34
C TRP A 169 -5.47 -14.00 6.07
N SER A 170 -6.61 -13.32 6.21
CA SER A 170 -7.79 -13.85 6.92
C SER A 170 -8.59 -14.75 5.99
N LEU A 171 -8.39 -16.05 6.10
CA LEU A 171 -9.18 -17.03 5.34
C LEU A 171 -10.68 -16.92 5.62
N PRO A 172 -11.16 -16.71 6.87
CA PRO A 172 -12.59 -16.53 7.13
C PRO A 172 -13.21 -15.37 6.35
N VAL A 173 -12.53 -14.21 6.28
CA VAL A 173 -13.02 -13.04 5.53
C VAL A 173 -13.03 -13.33 4.03
N LEU A 174 -11.93 -13.88 3.49
CA LEU A 174 -11.80 -14.17 2.07
C LEU A 174 -12.83 -15.22 1.60
N GLN A 175 -12.97 -16.32 2.33
CA GLN A 175 -13.94 -17.38 2.02
C GLN A 175 -15.39 -16.90 2.12
N GLY A 176 -15.72 -16.14 3.16
CA GLY A 176 -17.07 -15.58 3.34
C GLY A 176 -17.49 -14.64 2.21
N LEU A 177 -16.53 -14.02 1.52
CA LEU A 177 -16.77 -13.16 0.37
C LEU A 177 -16.43 -13.81 -0.98
N GLN A 178 -16.06 -15.09 -0.97
CA GLN A 178 -15.67 -15.84 -2.19
C GLN A 178 -14.52 -15.18 -2.96
N ILE A 179 -13.53 -14.65 -2.24
CA ILE A 179 -12.31 -14.07 -2.82
C ILE A 179 -11.19 -15.12 -2.69
N SER A 180 -10.51 -15.40 -3.80
CA SER A 180 -9.35 -16.31 -3.78
C SER A 180 -8.20 -15.69 -2.99
N PRO A 181 -7.59 -16.40 -2.03
CA PRO A 181 -6.38 -15.93 -1.37
C PRO A 181 -5.17 -15.86 -2.30
N GLU A 182 -5.22 -16.51 -3.46
CA GLU A 182 -4.13 -16.55 -4.44
C GLU A 182 -3.85 -15.20 -5.10
N ILE A 183 -4.80 -14.25 -5.03
CA ILE A 183 -4.56 -12.87 -5.51
C ILE A 183 -3.70 -12.04 -4.57
N LEU A 184 -3.40 -12.54 -3.38
CA LEU A 184 -2.70 -11.82 -2.33
C LEU A 184 -1.25 -12.31 -2.23
N PRO A 185 -0.25 -11.43 -2.41
CA PRO A 185 1.15 -11.81 -2.25
C PRO A 185 1.49 -12.12 -0.78
N PRO A 186 2.64 -12.76 -0.51
CA PRO A 186 3.08 -13.03 0.86
C PRO A 186 3.25 -11.73 1.65
N ILE A 187 2.93 -11.79 2.97
CA ILE A 187 3.11 -10.66 3.88
C ILE A 187 4.54 -10.67 4.41
N ILE A 188 5.19 -9.50 4.37
CA ILE A 188 6.54 -9.27 4.92
C ILE A 188 6.53 -8.17 5.99
N GLN A 189 7.58 -8.13 6.81
CA GLN A 189 7.75 -7.07 7.82
C GLN A 189 8.31 -5.79 7.18
N SER A 190 8.06 -4.63 7.82
CA SER A 190 8.45 -3.31 7.32
C SER A 190 9.96 -3.16 7.10
N ALA A 191 10.78 -3.71 7.99
CA ALA A 191 12.25 -3.64 7.92
C ALA A 191 12.90 -4.84 7.20
N GLU A 192 12.10 -5.82 6.75
CA GLU A 192 12.58 -6.98 6.02
C GLU A 192 13.03 -6.57 4.62
N VAL A 193 14.16 -7.12 4.16
CA VAL A 193 14.62 -6.91 2.79
C VAL A 193 13.69 -7.69 1.86
N ALA A 194 12.95 -6.98 1.04
CA ALA A 194 11.97 -7.52 0.12
C ALA A 194 12.55 -7.90 -1.25
N GLY A 195 13.77 -7.48 -1.52
CA GLY A 195 14.47 -7.69 -2.77
C GLY A 195 15.59 -6.67 -2.94
N THR A 196 16.19 -6.62 -4.11
CA THR A 196 17.28 -5.68 -4.43
C THR A 196 17.00 -4.96 -5.74
N ILE A 197 17.61 -3.81 -5.94
CA ILE A 197 17.55 -3.07 -7.20
C ILE A 197 18.07 -3.98 -8.31
N THR A 198 17.27 -4.15 -9.38
CA THR A 198 17.64 -4.93 -10.56
C THR A 198 18.61 -4.15 -11.47
N ALA A 199 19.30 -4.85 -12.37
CA ALA A 199 20.20 -4.21 -13.34
C ALA A 199 19.47 -3.16 -14.21
N GLU A 200 18.26 -3.48 -14.71
CA GLU A 200 17.44 -2.56 -15.47
C GLU A 200 17.08 -1.29 -14.68
N VAL A 201 16.68 -1.45 -13.43
CA VAL A 201 16.31 -0.33 -12.56
C VAL A 201 17.54 0.50 -12.18
N ALA A 202 18.71 -0.13 -12.02
CA ALA A 202 19.97 0.57 -11.80
C ALA A 202 20.30 1.53 -12.96
N GLU A 203 20.13 1.06 -14.21
CA GLU A 203 20.31 1.90 -15.40
C GLU A 203 19.30 3.06 -15.45
N LEU A 204 18.04 2.81 -15.07
CA LEU A 204 16.99 3.82 -15.09
C LEU A 204 17.17 4.90 -14.01
N THR A 205 17.59 4.51 -12.81
CA THR A 205 17.59 5.38 -11.63
C THR A 205 18.93 5.97 -11.26
N GLY A 206 20.03 5.31 -11.66
CA GLY A 206 21.37 5.61 -11.21
C GLY A 206 21.74 5.01 -9.85
N LEU A 207 20.84 4.24 -9.21
CA LEU A 207 21.17 3.41 -8.04
C LEU A 207 22.11 2.26 -8.45
N ALA A 208 22.82 1.68 -7.48
CA ALA A 208 23.60 0.49 -7.76
C ALA A 208 22.69 -0.76 -7.81
N GLU A 209 22.96 -1.64 -8.79
CA GLU A 209 22.38 -2.99 -8.79
C GLU A 209 22.72 -3.70 -7.48
N GLY A 210 21.77 -4.46 -6.94
CA GLY A 210 21.93 -5.16 -5.68
C GLY A 210 21.69 -4.31 -4.44
N THR A 211 21.43 -2.99 -4.55
CA THR A 211 21.04 -2.17 -3.40
C THR A 211 19.77 -2.74 -2.76
N PRO A 212 19.76 -3.05 -1.45
CA PRO A 212 18.62 -3.65 -0.78
C PRO A 212 17.42 -2.70 -0.73
N VAL A 213 16.23 -3.24 -0.97
CA VAL A 213 14.95 -2.55 -0.83
C VAL A 213 14.14 -3.23 0.27
N VAL A 214 13.77 -2.50 1.32
CA VAL A 214 12.98 -3.04 2.43
C VAL A 214 11.48 -2.96 2.18
N GLY A 215 10.68 -3.67 2.96
CA GLY A 215 9.22 -3.67 2.90
C GLY A 215 8.61 -2.28 2.93
N GLY A 216 9.22 -1.37 3.68
CA GLY A 216 8.73 0.00 3.83
C GLY A 216 7.60 0.10 4.85
N GLY A 217 6.66 1.01 4.65
CA GLY A 217 5.49 1.11 5.55
C GLY A 217 4.41 2.03 5.00
N ALA A 218 3.20 1.83 5.50
CA ALA A 218 2.09 2.74 5.28
C ALA A 218 2.45 4.16 5.73
N ASP A 219 1.97 5.18 5.03
CA ASP A 219 2.32 6.59 5.28
C ASP A 219 2.08 7.02 6.73
N ASN A 220 0.93 6.67 7.31
CA ASN A 220 0.64 6.96 8.71
C ASN A 220 1.54 6.20 9.69
N ALA A 221 1.90 4.95 9.38
CA ALA A 221 2.81 4.16 10.20
C ALA A 221 4.23 4.74 10.16
N CYS A 222 4.73 5.08 8.98
CA CYS A 222 6.02 5.75 8.80
C CYS A 222 6.05 7.13 9.48
N GLY A 223 4.97 7.92 9.35
CA GLY A 223 4.81 9.20 10.02
C GLY A 223 4.84 9.08 11.55
N ALA A 224 4.19 8.05 12.10
CA ALA A 224 4.22 7.76 13.53
C ALA A 224 5.63 7.42 14.02
N VAL A 225 6.33 6.51 13.32
CA VAL A 225 7.72 6.16 13.66
C VAL A 225 8.63 7.38 13.55
N GLY A 226 8.54 8.14 12.46
CA GLY A 226 9.34 9.35 12.25
C GLY A 226 9.09 10.45 13.29
N SER A 227 7.87 10.51 13.86
CA SER A 227 7.48 11.41 14.93
C SER A 227 7.78 10.85 16.34
N GLY A 228 8.39 9.67 16.44
CA GLY A 228 8.76 9.02 17.70
C GLY A 228 7.58 8.38 18.44
N VAL A 229 6.46 8.09 17.78
CA VAL A 229 5.30 7.37 18.34
C VAL A 229 5.57 5.86 18.29
N VAL A 230 6.55 5.42 19.07
CA VAL A 230 7.04 4.03 19.12
C VAL A 230 6.91 3.39 20.51
N LYS A 231 6.21 4.07 21.43
CA LYS A 231 6.02 3.60 22.81
C LYS A 231 4.60 3.89 23.27
N GLN A 232 4.08 3.04 24.15
CA GLN A 232 2.80 3.27 24.81
C GLN A 232 2.77 4.65 25.49
N GLY A 233 1.62 5.32 25.40
CA GLY A 233 1.43 6.67 25.92
C GLY A 233 1.90 7.79 25.01
N ARG A 234 2.39 7.48 23.81
CA ARG A 234 2.69 8.46 22.77
C ARG A 234 1.60 8.44 21.69
N GLY A 235 1.32 9.62 21.19
CA GLY A 235 0.38 9.81 20.08
C GLY A 235 0.87 10.90 19.12
N MET A 236 0.29 10.92 17.94
CA MET A 236 0.48 11.91 16.89
C MET A 236 -0.88 12.46 16.49
N ILE A 237 -0.93 13.76 16.25
CA ILE A 237 -2.07 14.42 15.59
C ILE A 237 -1.54 15.00 14.27
N SER A 238 -2.10 14.56 13.17
CA SER A 238 -1.84 15.13 11.85
C SER A 238 -3.05 15.97 11.43
N LEU A 239 -2.83 17.24 11.13
CA LEU A 239 -3.86 18.18 10.72
C LEU A 239 -3.57 18.70 9.31
N GLY A 240 -4.49 18.45 8.40
CA GLY A 240 -4.49 18.95 7.04
C GLY A 240 -5.93 19.28 6.63
N THR A 241 -6.32 18.97 5.41
CA THR A 241 -7.73 19.01 4.97
C THR A 241 -8.60 18.03 5.79
N SER A 242 -7.99 16.94 6.26
CA SER A 242 -8.56 16.02 7.25
C SER A 242 -7.67 15.93 8.49
N GLY A 243 -8.19 15.37 9.58
CA GLY A 243 -7.44 15.14 10.82
C GLY A 243 -7.29 13.66 11.13
N VAL A 244 -6.09 13.24 11.50
CA VAL A 244 -5.80 11.88 11.99
C VAL A 244 -5.21 11.96 13.39
N VAL A 245 -5.78 11.19 14.33
CA VAL A 245 -5.23 10.96 15.66
C VAL A 245 -4.74 9.52 15.71
N LEU A 246 -3.45 9.34 15.94
CA LEU A 246 -2.81 8.03 16.06
C LEU A 246 -2.19 7.87 17.43
N ALA A 247 -2.46 6.75 18.10
CA ALA A 247 -1.85 6.40 19.38
C ALA A 247 -1.20 5.01 19.29
N HIS A 248 -0.04 4.86 19.92
CA HIS A 248 0.63 3.57 20.03
C HIS A 248 -0.03 2.73 21.12
N LEU A 249 -0.50 1.55 20.76
CA LEU A 249 -1.03 0.52 21.67
C LEU A 249 -0.16 -0.74 21.60
N VAL A 250 -0.01 -1.43 22.72
CA VAL A 250 0.76 -2.70 22.79
C VAL A 250 -0.07 -3.85 22.21
N GLU A 251 -1.41 -3.78 22.37
CA GLU A 251 -2.34 -4.77 21.84
C GLU A 251 -3.47 -4.09 21.06
N PRO A 252 -4.03 -4.75 20.03
CA PRO A 252 -5.21 -4.25 19.35
C PRO A 252 -6.36 -4.06 20.35
N ARG A 253 -6.95 -2.87 20.37
CA ARG A 253 -8.14 -2.57 21.13
C ARG A 253 -9.28 -2.26 20.18
N LEU A 254 -10.42 -2.84 20.52
CA LEU A 254 -11.69 -2.63 19.85
C LEU A 254 -12.47 -1.63 20.70
N VAL A 255 -12.96 -0.55 20.12
CA VAL A 255 -13.76 0.49 20.79
C VAL A 255 -15.16 0.50 20.18
#